data_7434000961b65ced069810229ad44684
#
_entry.id   7434000961b65ced069810229ad44684
#
_cell.length_a   1.000
_cell.length_b   1.000
_cell.length_c   1.000
_cell.angle_alpha   90.00
_cell.angle_beta   90.00
_cell.angle_gamma   90.00
#
_symmetry.space_group_name_H-M   'P 1'
#
loop_
_entity.id
_entity.type
_entity.pdbx_description
1 polymer ?
#
loop_
_entity_poly.entity_id
_entity_poly.type
_entity_poly.pdbx_seq_one_letter_code
_entity_poly.pdbx_strand_id
1 'polypeptide(L)'
;MYFTMYMCKFHQLLVAAMAAMSFTCAQAQSTLPSSINEASATAVMQNIMTRTSVRKFKQQPIEDAKIEALLRAGMAAPTSNDMQPWHFVVLKDQKSIEKYAASNKYHAEDIKKTPLFIFVCADTTRMGEGQGKELWVQDCSAVSENILLAAHAMGLGACWTTIYPIQKKVDGISRTLKLPANLIPLNAIIIGYPDEPLEPKNKWDEKKITYGIPE
;
A
#
# COMPACT_ATOMS: atom_id res chain seq x y z
N MET A 1 54.39 -50.70 -16.35
CA MET A 1 53.14 -51.07 -15.66
C MET A 1 52.89 -50.24 -14.37
N TYR A 2 53.65 -49.18 -14.14
CA TYR A 2 53.50 -48.30 -12.96
C TYR A 2 52.94 -46.91 -13.26
N PHE A 3 52.84 -46.54 -14.53
CA PHE A 3 52.41 -45.19 -14.92
C PHE A 3 50.88 -45.01 -14.98
N THR A 4 50.14 -46.09 -15.19
CA THR A 4 48.65 -46.06 -15.35
C THR A 4 47.93 -46.08 -13.99
N MET A 5 48.59 -46.46 -12.92
CA MET A 5 48.00 -46.58 -11.56
C MET A 5 47.98 -45.21 -10.82
N TYR A 6 48.87 -44.28 -11.18
CA TYR A 6 48.93 -42.94 -10.58
C TYR A 6 47.89 -41.97 -11.18
N MET A 7 47.57 -42.11 -12.46
CA MET A 7 46.56 -41.28 -13.11
C MET A 7 45.11 -41.54 -12.61
N CYS A 8 44.81 -42.77 -12.21
CA CYS A 8 43.49 -43.14 -11.71
C CYS A 8 43.20 -42.63 -10.29
N LYS A 9 44.23 -42.55 -9.44
CA LYS A 9 44.12 -41.98 -8.08
C LYS A 9 44.03 -40.46 -8.08
N PHE A 10 44.65 -39.78 -9.06
CA PHE A 10 44.56 -38.31 -9.19
C PHE A 10 43.19 -37.87 -9.70
N HIS A 11 42.56 -38.65 -10.56
CA HIS A 11 41.21 -38.38 -11.05
C HIS A 11 40.11 -38.58 -9.98
N GLN A 12 40.29 -39.58 -9.11
CA GLN A 12 39.36 -39.79 -7.98
C GLN A 12 39.48 -38.75 -6.89
N LEU A 13 40.66 -38.18 -6.65
CA LEU A 13 40.86 -37.07 -5.69
C LEU A 13 40.31 -35.73 -6.23
N LEU A 14 40.38 -35.48 -7.55
CA LEU A 14 39.82 -34.27 -8.15
C LEU A 14 38.25 -34.29 -8.18
N VAL A 15 37.65 -35.45 -8.38
CA VAL A 15 36.18 -35.61 -8.35
C VAL A 15 35.64 -35.49 -6.92
N ALA A 16 36.40 -35.99 -5.92
CA ALA A 16 36.02 -35.83 -4.50
C ALA A 16 36.15 -34.37 -4.01
N ALA A 17 37.13 -33.60 -4.53
CA ALA A 17 37.32 -32.20 -4.18
C ALA A 17 36.25 -31.28 -4.82
N MET A 18 35.74 -31.59 -6.05
CA MET A 18 34.66 -30.85 -6.67
C MET A 18 33.29 -31.16 -6.07
N ALA A 19 33.09 -32.34 -5.48
CA ALA A 19 31.83 -32.64 -4.78
C ALA A 19 31.76 -32.00 -3.37
N ALA A 20 32.89 -31.58 -2.78
CA ALA A 20 32.92 -30.88 -1.49
C ALA A 20 32.78 -29.37 -1.58
N MET A 21 32.88 -28.74 -2.80
CA MET A 21 32.71 -27.29 -2.99
C MET A 21 31.29 -26.86 -3.39
N SER A 22 30.36 -27.78 -3.54
CA SER A 22 28.98 -27.50 -3.93
C SER A 22 28.01 -27.40 -2.76
N PHE A 23 28.48 -27.35 -1.50
CA PHE A 23 27.60 -27.44 -0.32
C PHE A 23 27.74 -26.30 0.70
N THR A 24 28.22 -25.15 0.33
CA THR A 24 28.26 -23.98 1.23
C THR A 24 27.60 -22.72 0.69
N CYS A 25 26.59 -22.88 -0.18
CA CYS A 25 25.68 -21.81 -0.51
C CYS A 25 24.27 -22.22 -0.07
N ALA A 26 24.14 -22.62 1.19
CA ALA A 26 22.84 -22.93 1.76
C ALA A 26 22.70 -22.22 3.11
N GLN A 27 21.63 -21.46 3.17
CA GLN A 27 20.94 -21.08 4.40
C GLN A 27 21.51 -19.89 5.18
N ALA A 28 21.41 -18.70 4.60
CA ALA A 28 20.88 -17.62 5.38
C ALA A 28 19.36 -17.88 5.51
N GLN A 29 18.99 -18.86 6.35
CA GLN A 29 17.62 -18.98 6.82
C GLN A 29 17.31 -17.70 7.59
N SER A 30 16.47 -16.83 7.00
CA SER A 30 15.90 -15.71 7.70
C SER A 30 15.19 -16.26 8.93
N THR A 31 15.65 -15.90 10.11
CA THR A 31 14.99 -16.19 11.39
C THR A 31 13.75 -15.32 11.50
N LEU A 32 12.73 -15.60 10.66
CA LEU A 32 11.41 -15.01 10.83
C LEU A 32 10.79 -15.58 12.11
N PRO A 33 10.04 -14.77 12.88
CA PRO A 33 9.29 -15.25 14.02
C PRO A 33 8.45 -16.47 13.65
N SER A 34 8.28 -17.42 14.56
CA SER A 34 7.55 -18.68 14.34
C SER A 34 6.10 -18.51 13.86
N SER A 35 5.53 -17.31 13.98
CA SER A 35 4.21 -16.92 13.48
C SER A 35 4.20 -16.46 12.02
N ILE A 36 5.37 -16.20 11.42
CA ILE A 36 5.50 -15.77 10.03
C ILE A 36 6.22 -16.89 9.27
N ASN A 37 5.49 -17.55 8.38
CA ASN A 37 6.07 -18.56 7.50
C ASN A 37 6.42 -17.94 6.13
N GLU A 38 7.24 -18.65 5.34
CA GLU A 38 7.69 -18.20 4.03
C GLU A 38 6.54 -17.89 3.07
N ALA A 39 5.45 -18.66 3.12
CA ALA A 39 4.27 -18.44 2.29
C ALA A 39 3.59 -17.10 2.64
N SER A 40 3.49 -16.75 3.94
CA SER A 40 2.93 -15.47 4.38
C SER A 40 3.82 -14.30 3.95
N ALA A 41 5.13 -14.42 4.09
CA ALA A 41 6.07 -13.40 3.65
C ALA A 41 5.98 -13.17 2.13
N THR A 42 5.95 -14.25 1.35
CA THR A 42 5.79 -14.20 -0.11
C THR A 42 4.49 -13.53 -0.52
N ALA A 43 3.36 -13.87 0.11
CA ALA A 43 2.06 -13.26 -0.19
C ALA A 43 2.05 -11.76 0.08
N VAL A 44 2.63 -11.30 1.19
CA VAL A 44 2.73 -9.88 1.53
C VAL A 44 3.60 -9.15 0.49
N MET A 45 4.77 -9.67 0.16
CA MET A 45 5.67 -9.07 -0.83
C MET A 45 5.02 -9.02 -2.21
N GLN A 46 4.36 -10.09 -2.64
CA GLN A 46 3.63 -10.13 -3.91
C GLN A 46 2.53 -9.07 -3.94
N ASN A 47 1.74 -8.93 -2.87
CA ASN A 47 0.69 -7.92 -2.77
C ASN A 47 1.25 -6.49 -2.92
N ILE A 48 2.36 -6.18 -2.25
CA ILE A 48 3.03 -4.87 -2.33
C ILE A 48 3.56 -4.61 -3.75
N MET A 49 4.23 -5.59 -4.36
CA MET A 49 4.89 -5.45 -5.65
C MET A 49 3.90 -5.38 -6.83
N THR A 50 2.72 -6.00 -6.70
CA THR A 50 1.73 -6.07 -7.79
C THR A 50 0.62 -5.03 -7.69
N ARG A 51 0.47 -4.36 -6.52
CA ARG A 51 -0.51 -3.28 -6.37
C ARG A 51 -0.27 -2.17 -7.39
N THR A 52 -1.33 -1.82 -8.09
CA THR A 52 -1.35 -0.69 -9.04
C THR A 52 -2.57 0.21 -8.81
N SER A 53 -2.53 1.45 -9.33
CA SER A 53 -3.66 2.38 -9.24
C SER A 53 -4.69 2.05 -10.32
N VAL A 54 -5.92 1.77 -9.89
CA VAL A 54 -7.07 1.45 -10.73
C VAL A 54 -8.05 2.61 -10.71
N ARG A 55 -8.54 3.02 -11.88
CA ARG A 55 -9.46 4.16 -12.04
C ARG A 55 -10.74 3.85 -12.76
N LYS A 56 -10.85 2.65 -13.36
CA LYS A 56 -12.07 2.16 -14.00
C LYS A 56 -12.61 0.99 -13.22
N PHE A 57 -13.88 1.05 -12.88
CA PHE A 57 -14.52 0.08 -12.00
C PHE A 57 -15.80 -0.47 -12.62
N LYS A 58 -16.07 -1.73 -12.36
CA LYS A 58 -17.35 -2.36 -12.63
C LYS A 58 -18.43 -1.69 -11.79
N GLN A 59 -19.65 -1.59 -12.35
CA GLN A 59 -20.83 -1.08 -11.63
C GLN A 59 -21.37 -2.17 -10.69
N GLN A 60 -20.54 -2.50 -9.69
CA GLN A 60 -20.83 -3.55 -8.72
C GLN A 60 -20.60 -2.97 -7.30
N PRO A 61 -21.59 -3.09 -6.41
CA PRO A 61 -21.42 -2.70 -5.02
C PRO A 61 -20.30 -3.49 -4.34
N ILE A 62 -19.64 -2.85 -3.39
CA ILE A 62 -18.65 -3.53 -2.53
C ILE A 62 -19.39 -3.97 -1.26
N GLU A 63 -19.15 -5.19 -0.83
CA GLU A 63 -19.73 -5.79 0.36
C GLU A 63 -19.32 -5.03 1.63
N ASP A 64 -20.26 -4.81 2.54
CA ASP A 64 -20.00 -4.05 3.78
C ASP A 64 -18.87 -4.68 4.61
N ALA A 65 -18.73 -6.00 4.62
CA ALA A 65 -17.63 -6.68 5.30
C ALA A 65 -16.25 -6.30 4.71
N LYS A 66 -16.14 -6.10 3.39
CA LYS A 66 -14.91 -5.63 2.75
C LYS A 66 -14.63 -4.16 3.11
N ILE A 67 -15.67 -3.32 3.14
CA ILE A 67 -15.53 -1.91 3.55
C ILE A 67 -15.02 -1.83 4.99
N GLU A 68 -15.58 -2.62 5.90
CA GLU A 68 -15.11 -2.70 7.28
C GLU A 68 -13.65 -3.18 7.35
N ALA A 69 -13.29 -4.21 6.58
CA ALA A 69 -11.90 -4.72 6.53
C ALA A 69 -10.91 -3.65 6.04
N LEU A 70 -11.29 -2.82 5.04
CA LEU A 70 -10.49 -1.70 4.55
C LEU A 70 -10.25 -0.66 5.66
N LEU A 71 -11.30 -0.29 6.40
CA LEU A 71 -11.18 0.69 7.48
C LEU A 71 -10.33 0.14 8.64
N ARG A 72 -10.49 -1.13 9.01
CA ARG A 72 -9.66 -1.80 10.02
C ARG A 72 -8.19 -1.86 9.61
N ALA A 73 -7.91 -2.17 8.34
CA ALA A 73 -6.55 -2.16 7.80
C ALA A 73 -5.93 -0.75 7.89
N GLY A 74 -6.70 0.28 7.53
CA GLY A 74 -6.27 1.67 7.69
C GLY A 74 -5.94 1.99 9.15
N MET A 75 -6.84 1.69 10.08
CA MET A 75 -6.65 1.96 11.52
C MET A 75 -5.50 1.15 12.16
N ALA A 76 -4.99 0.12 11.49
CA ALA A 76 -3.80 -0.62 11.94
C ALA A 76 -2.47 0.06 11.56
N ALA A 77 -2.50 1.22 10.93
CA ALA A 77 -1.30 1.97 10.58
C ALA A 77 -0.57 2.49 11.82
N PRO A 78 0.77 2.62 11.77
CA PRO A 78 1.51 3.31 12.81
C PRO A 78 1.15 4.80 12.85
N THR A 79 1.31 5.42 14.02
CA THR A 79 1.02 6.84 14.24
C THR A 79 2.01 7.43 15.23
N SER A 80 2.36 8.69 15.04
CA SER A 80 3.23 9.40 15.96
C SER A 80 2.60 9.46 17.35
N ASN A 81 3.33 9.01 18.38
CA ASN A 81 2.92 9.01 19.79
C ASN A 81 1.51 8.43 20.04
N ASP A 82 1.08 7.49 19.21
CA ASP A 82 -0.27 6.88 19.28
C ASP A 82 -1.42 7.91 19.20
N MET A 83 -1.20 9.02 18.48
CA MET A 83 -2.18 10.10 18.36
C MET A 83 -3.42 9.70 17.56
N GLN A 84 -3.29 8.80 16.59
CA GLN A 84 -4.38 8.28 15.76
C GLN A 84 -5.30 9.39 15.21
N PRO A 85 -4.74 10.39 14.50
CA PRO A 85 -5.48 11.59 14.11
C PRO A 85 -6.48 11.35 12.98
N TRP A 86 -6.54 10.15 12.42
CA TRP A 86 -7.39 9.85 11.27
C TRP A 86 -8.88 9.84 11.59
N HIS A 87 -9.63 10.34 10.64
CA HIS A 87 -11.09 10.25 10.57
C HIS A 87 -11.51 9.88 9.13
N PHE A 88 -12.46 8.98 8.99
CA PHE A 88 -12.91 8.52 7.67
C PHE A 88 -14.30 9.05 7.35
N VAL A 89 -14.46 9.58 6.12
CA VAL A 89 -15.79 9.83 5.53
C VAL A 89 -15.97 8.87 4.37
N VAL A 90 -17.00 8.03 4.44
CA VAL A 90 -17.24 6.94 3.48
C VAL A 90 -18.50 7.25 2.68
N LEU A 91 -18.38 7.34 1.34
CA LEU A 91 -19.52 7.43 0.43
C LEU A 91 -19.64 6.09 -0.28
N LYS A 92 -20.71 5.34 0.03
CA LYS A 92 -21.01 4.02 -0.57
C LYS A 92 -22.41 3.94 -1.21
N ASP A 93 -23.27 4.90 -0.89
CA ASP A 93 -24.60 4.95 -1.45
C ASP A 93 -24.66 5.93 -2.64
N GLN A 94 -25.48 5.59 -3.63
CA GLN A 94 -25.58 6.33 -4.88
C GLN A 94 -25.98 7.80 -4.67
N LYS A 95 -26.86 8.08 -3.71
CA LYS A 95 -27.33 9.44 -3.42
C LYS A 95 -26.19 10.33 -2.91
N SER A 96 -25.33 9.82 -2.02
CA SER A 96 -24.17 10.53 -1.51
C SER A 96 -23.12 10.76 -2.60
N ILE A 97 -22.89 9.75 -3.46
CA ILE A 97 -21.98 9.83 -4.60
C ILE A 97 -22.46 10.85 -5.62
N GLU A 98 -23.74 10.86 -5.98
CA GLU A 98 -24.33 11.84 -6.89
C GLU A 98 -24.22 13.27 -6.35
N LYS A 99 -24.46 13.45 -5.04
CA LYS A 99 -24.29 14.75 -4.38
C LYS A 99 -22.83 15.22 -4.45
N TYR A 100 -21.88 14.32 -4.25
CA TYR A 100 -20.46 14.61 -4.40
C TYR A 100 -20.13 14.95 -5.86
N ALA A 101 -20.64 14.18 -6.83
CA ALA A 101 -20.45 14.40 -8.26
C ALA A 101 -20.96 15.78 -8.70
N ALA A 102 -22.12 16.21 -8.20
CA ALA A 102 -22.73 17.50 -8.51
C ALA A 102 -21.83 18.70 -8.13
N SER A 103 -20.95 18.54 -7.14
CA SER A 103 -19.98 19.56 -6.74
C SER A 103 -18.72 19.61 -7.61
N ASN A 104 -18.51 18.61 -8.49
CA ASN A 104 -17.30 18.46 -9.29
C ASN A 104 -17.63 18.35 -10.80
N LYS A 105 -17.86 19.50 -11.44
CA LYS A 105 -18.35 19.56 -12.82
C LYS A 105 -17.44 18.84 -13.85
N TYR A 106 -16.14 18.78 -13.62
CA TYR A 106 -15.18 18.22 -14.59
C TYR A 106 -15.06 16.69 -14.54
N HIS A 107 -15.40 16.08 -13.39
CA HIS A 107 -15.25 14.64 -13.16
C HIS A 107 -16.54 13.97 -12.70
N ALA A 108 -17.68 14.64 -12.88
CA ALA A 108 -18.98 14.17 -12.37
C ALA A 108 -19.32 12.75 -12.84
N GLU A 109 -19.08 12.44 -14.11
CA GLU A 109 -19.40 11.12 -14.68
C GLU A 109 -18.49 10.01 -14.15
N ASP A 110 -17.20 10.28 -13.97
CA ASP A 110 -16.25 9.31 -13.37
C ASP A 110 -16.57 9.08 -11.89
N ILE A 111 -16.94 10.14 -11.17
CA ILE A 111 -17.37 10.06 -9.77
C ILE A 111 -18.63 9.18 -9.64
N LYS A 112 -19.65 9.39 -10.47
CA LYS A 112 -20.88 8.57 -10.45
C LYS A 112 -20.62 7.08 -10.72
N LYS A 113 -19.58 6.76 -11.48
CA LYS A 113 -19.17 5.39 -11.81
C LYS A 113 -18.28 4.75 -10.75
N THR A 114 -17.87 5.47 -9.73
CA THR A 114 -17.01 4.98 -8.66
C THR A 114 -17.87 4.42 -7.52
N PRO A 115 -17.79 3.11 -7.21
CA PRO A 115 -18.69 2.49 -6.23
C PRO A 115 -18.46 2.91 -4.79
N LEU A 116 -17.21 3.30 -4.44
CA LEU A 116 -16.84 3.63 -3.06
C LEU A 116 -15.79 4.73 -3.02
N PHE A 117 -15.99 5.71 -2.14
CA PHE A 117 -15.00 6.70 -1.75
C PHE A 117 -14.72 6.57 -0.25
N ILE A 118 -13.45 6.53 0.12
CA ILE A 118 -12.99 6.71 1.49
C ILE A 118 -12.15 7.98 1.53
N PHE A 119 -12.68 9.04 2.12
CA PHE A 119 -11.90 10.25 2.40
C PHE A 119 -11.16 10.05 3.71
N VAL A 120 -9.85 10.14 3.67
CA VAL A 120 -8.98 10.12 4.85
C VAL A 120 -8.78 11.55 5.28
N CYS A 121 -9.28 11.88 6.45
CA CYS A 121 -9.16 13.20 7.06
C CYS A 121 -8.32 13.10 8.33
N ALA A 122 -7.74 14.21 8.75
CA ALA A 122 -7.13 14.34 10.06
C ALA A 122 -8.00 15.18 10.98
N ASP A 123 -8.15 14.73 12.22
CA ASP A 123 -8.79 15.48 13.31
C ASP A 123 -7.73 16.34 14.02
N THR A 124 -7.85 17.66 13.90
CA THR A 124 -6.90 18.60 14.48
C THR A 124 -6.86 18.56 16.01
N THR A 125 -7.89 18.02 16.65
CA THR A 125 -7.92 17.86 18.12
C THR A 125 -7.04 16.69 18.60
N ARG A 126 -6.57 15.85 17.67
CA ARG A 126 -5.69 14.69 17.90
C ARG A 126 -4.32 14.83 17.25
N MET A 127 -3.95 16.03 16.88
CA MET A 127 -2.61 16.32 16.31
C MET A 127 -1.62 16.69 17.41
N GLY A 128 -0.32 16.47 17.14
CA GLY A 128 0.74 16.96 17.98
C GLY A 128 0.82 18.49 17.99
N GLU A 129 1.62 19.04 18.90
CA GLU A 129 1.88 20.47 19.04
C GLU A 129 3.24 20.86 18.47
N GLY A 130 3.46 22.17 18.25
CA GLY A 130 4.73 22.71 17.78
C GLY A 130 5.21 22.10 16.48
N GLN A 131 6.45 21.62 16.43
CA GLN A 131 7.04 20.98 15.24
C GLN A 131 6.38 19.65 14.86
N GLY A 132 5.72 18.99 15.82
CA GLY A 132 4.98 17.74 15.59
C GLY A 132 3.63 17.93 14.91
N LYS A 133 3.19 19.19 14.72
CA LYS A 133 1.85 19.50 14.17
C LYS A 133 1.60 18.92 12.77
N GLU A 134 2.64 18.79 11.94
CA GLU A 134 2.51 18.28 10.55
C GLU A 134 2.63 16.76 10.42
N LEU A 135 2.90 16.04 11.51
CA LEU A 135 3.09 14.58 11.48
C LEU A 135 1.82 13.82 11.06
N TRP A 136 0.64 14.43 11.25
CA TRP A 136 -0.62 13.85 10.80
C TRP A 136 -0.64 13.49 9.29
N VAL A 137 0.13 14.22 8.48
CA VAL A 137 0.24 13.92 7.05
C VAL A 137 0.89 12.56 6.83
N GLN A 138 1.93 12.23 7.62
CA GLN A 138 2.60 10.93 7.57
C GLN A 138 1.67 9.83 8.11
N ASP A 139 1.04 10.06 9.26
CA ASP A 139 0.12 9.12 9.89
C ASP A 139 -1.04 8.76 8.95
N CYS A 140 -1.74 9.77 8.41
CA CYS A 140 -2.85 9.56 7.48
C CYS A 140 -2.40 9.00 6.12
N SER A 141 -1.13 9.23 5.70
CA SER A 141 -0.56 8.59 4.51
C SER A 141 -0.31 7.10 4.73
N ALA A 142 0.19 6.70 5.91
CA ALA A 142 0.34 5.29 6.27
C ALA A 142 -1.02 4.57 6.29
N VAL A 143 -2.04 5.19 6.88
CA VAL A 143 -3.44 4.73 6.81
C VAL A 143 -3.89 4.48 5.37
N SER A 144 -3.63 5.45 4.50
CA SER A 144 -4.06 5.38 3.10
C SER A 144 -3.38 4.24 2.36
N GLU A 145 -2.07 4.02 2.56
CA GLU A 145 -1.37 2.90 1.92
C GLU A 145 -1.86 1.55 2.44
N ASN A 146 -2.14 1.41 3.74
CA ASN A 146 -2.75 0.20 4.28
C ASN A 146 -4.09 -0.13 3.61
N ILE A 147 -4.94 0.88 3.38
CA ILE A 147 -6.21 0.71 2.66
C ILE A 147 -5.98 0.26 1.22
N LEU A 148 -5.00 0.85 0.51
CA LEU A 148 -4.66 0.48 -0.86
C LEU A 148 -4.17 -0.96 -0.96
N LEU A 149 -3.31 -1.39 -0.05
CA LEU A 149 -2.79 -2.76 0.02
C LEU A 149 -3.90 -3.77 0.37
N ALA A 150 -4.76 -3.43 1.34
CA ALA A 150 -5.89 -4.28 1.71
C ALA A 150 -6.91 -4.42 0.57
N ALA A 151 -7.19 -3.32 -0.17
CA ALA A 151 -8.06 -3.37 -1.34
C ALA A 151 -7.50 -4.36 -2.39
N HIS A 152 -6.22 -4.26 -2.72
CA HIS A 152 -5.57 -5.14 -3.67
C HIS A 152 -5.60 -6.61 -3.22
N ALA A 153 -5.30 -6.89 -1.95
CA ALA A 153 -5.36 -8.24 -1.39
C ALA A 153 -6.76 -8.86 -1.45
N MET A 154 -7.82 -8.04 -1.41
CA MET A 154 -9.22 -8.49 -1.51
C MET A 154 -9.76 -8.51 -2.96
N GLY A 155 -8.90 -8.35 -3.97
CA GLY A 155 -9.28 -8.33 -5.38
C GLY A 155 -10.00 -7.06 -5.82
N LEU A 156 -9.90 -5.98 -5.02
CA LEU A 156 -10.42 -4.65 -5.37
C LEU A 156 -9.31 -3.82 -6.03
N GLY A 157 -9.70 -2.93 -6.92
CA GLY A 157 -8.87 -1.86 -7.43
C GLY A 157 -9.05 -0.60 -6.59
N ALA A 158 -7.97 0.16 -6.42
CA ALA A 158 -8.03 1.42 -5.69
C ALA A 158 -7.05 2.45 -6.27
N CYS A 159 -7.36 3.74 -6.08
CA CYS A 159 -6.47 4.84 -6.43
C CYS A 159 -6.55 5.96 -5.40
N TRP A 160 -5.36 6.44 -5.00
CA TRP A 160 -5.21 7.65 -4.18
C TRP A 160 -5.45 8.90 -5.03
N THR A 161 -6.38 9.76 -4.61
CA THR A 161 -6.61 11.08 -5.21
C THR A 161 -6.24 12.18 -4.22
N THR A 162 -5.24 12.98 -4.56
CA THR A 162 -4.66 14.01 -3.67
C THR A 162 -5.59 15.19 -3.45
N ILE A 163 -5.78 15.58 -2.18
CA ILE A 163 -6.50 16.79 -1.75
C ILE A 163 -5.52 17.76 -1.10
N TYR A 164 -4.97 17.42 0.07
CA TYR A 164 -3.94 18.24 0.74
C TYR A 164 -2.57 18.09 0.03
N PRO A 165 -1.73 19.12 -0.05
CA PRO A 165 -1.86 20.45 0.54
C PRO A 165 -2.52 21.51 -0.38
N ILE A 166 -3.31 21.11 -1.37
CA ILE A 166 -3.94 22.05 -2.32
C ILE A 166 -5.14 22.72 -1.65
N GLN A 167 -4.97 23.90 -1.08
CA GLN A 167 -5.98 24.59 -0.27
C GLN A 167 -7.35 24.68 -0.97
N LYS A 168 -7.39 25.01 -2.26
CA LYS A 168 -8.63 25.05 -3.03
C LYS A 168 -9.39 23.72 -3.03
N LYS A 169 -8.66 22.59 -3.04
CA LYS A 169 -9.27 21.26 -2.95
C LYS A 169 -9.75 20.97 -1.53
N VAL A 170 -8.91 21.29 -0.52
CA VAL A 170 -9.29 21.14 0.89
C VAL A 170 -10.59 21.85 1.18
N ASP A 171 -10.69 23.14 0.84
CA ASP A 171 -11.90 23.95 1.05
C ASP A 171 -13.11 23.43 0.27
N GLY A 172 -12.88 22.99 -0.98
CA GLY A 172 -13.92 22.43 -1.84
C GLY A 172 -14.52 21.16 -1.26
N ILE A 173 -13.68 20.23 -0.86
CA ILE A 173 -14.09 18.94 -0.24
C ILE A 173 -14.75 19.18 1.11
N SER A 174 -14.17 20.02 1.98
CA SER A 174 -14.73 20.33 3.30
C SER A 174 -16.15 20.90 3.18
N ARG A 175 -16.39 21.82 2.25
CA ARG A 175 -17.75 22.36 2.00
C ARG A 175 -18.70 21.28 1.46
N THR A 176 -18.24 20.47 0.49
CA THR A 176 -19.09 19.45 -0.15
C THR A 176 -19.51 18.38 0.80
N LEU A 177 -18.58 17.88 1.60
CA LEU A 177 -18.82 16.84 2.60
C LEU A 177 -19.37 17.39 3.91
N LYS A 178 -19.46 18.74 4.04
CA LYS A 178 -19.87 19.43 5.28
C LYS A 178 -19.01 18.99 6.47
N LEU A 179 -17.70 18.93 6.27
CA LEU A 179 -16.77 18.55 7.34
C LEU A 179 -16.81 19.60 8.46
N PRO A 180 -16.80 19.18 9.73
CA PRO A 180 -16.58 20.11 10.84
C PRO A 180 -15.18 20.74 10.74
N ALA A 181 -15.00 21.91 11.37
CA ALA A 181 -13.80 22.72 11.21
C ALA A 181 -12.51 22.04 11.70
N ASN A 182 -12.64 21.04 12.57
CA ASN A 182 -11.52 20.25 13.07
C ASN A 182 -11.08 19.11 12.15
N LEU A 183 -11.77 18.86 11.01
CA LEU A 183 -11.36 17.83 10.06
C LEU A 183 -10.70 18.42 8.81
N ILE A 184 -9.48 17.98 8.54
CA ILE A 184 -8.72 18.37 7.34
C ILE A 184 -8.62 17.16 6.41
N PRO A 185 -9.21 17.19 5.18
CA PRO A 185 -9.11 16.07 4.25
C PRO A 185 -7.71 15.99 3.64
N LEU A 186 -7.03 14.83 3.82
CA LEU A 186 -5.73 14.53 3.20
C LEU A 186 -5.89 14.08 1.75
N ASN A 187 -6.72 13.07 1.54
CA ASN A 187 -6.96 12.47 0.24
C ASN A 187 -8.35 11.83 0.18
N ALA A 188 -8.72 11.38 -1.03
CA ALA A 188 -9.81 10.44 -1.21
C ALA A 188 -9.25 9.18 -1.89
N ILE A 189 -9.62 8.00 -1.41
CA ILE A 189 -9.34 6.73 -2.05
C ILE A 189 -10.59 6.29 -2.78
N ILE A 190 -10.49 6.18 -4.12
CA ILE A 190 -11.55 5.61 -4.95
C ILE A 190 -11.34 4.10 -5.03
N ILE A 191 -12.41 3.32 -4.86
CA ILE A 191 -12.31 1.86 -4.74
C ILE A 191 -13.47 1.20 -5.48
N GLY A 192 -13.20 0.06 -6.14
CA GLY A 192 -14.18 -0.76 -6.82
C GLY A 192 -13.60 -2.05 -7.34
N TYR A 193 -14.42 -2.91 -7.93
CA TYR A 193 -13.93 -4.06 -8.68
C TYR A 193 -13.31 -3.56 -9.99
N PRO A 194 -12.04 -3.96 -10.32
CA PRO A 194 -11.35 -3.46 -11.51
C PRO A 194 -12.13 -3.76 -12.79
N ASP A 195 -12.18 -2.78 -13.69
CA ASP A 195 -12.71 -2.90 -15.07
C ASP A 195 -11.65 -2.44 -16.08
N GLU A 196 -10.38 -2.64 -15.75
CA GLU A 196 -9.22 -2.39 -16.59
C GLU A 196 -8.10 -3.38 -16.24
N PRO A 197 -7.16 -3.64 -17.17
CA PRO A 197 -6.00 -4.48 -16.88
C PRO A 197 -5.17 -3.94 -15.71
N LEU A 198 -4.67 -4.84 -14.85
CA LEU A 198 -3.75 -4.49 -13.78
C LEU A 198 -2.33 -4.61 -14.31
N GLU A 199 -1.63 -3.48 -14.42
CA GLU A 199 -0.25 -3.44 -14.93
C GLU A 199 0.70 -2.97 -13.81
N PRO A 200 1.30 -3.91 -13.05
CA PRO A 200 2.31 -3.60 -12.06
C PRO A 200 3.52 -2.91 -12.69
N LYS A 201 4.08 -1.92 -11.97
CA LYS A 201 5.23 -1.15 -12.44
C LYS A 201 6.47 -1.54 -11.65
N ASN A 202 7.54 -1.94 -12.35
CA ASN A 202 8.85 -2.01 -11.73
C ASN A 202 9.40 -0.58 -11.53
N LYS A 203 9.54 -0.19 -10.26
CA LYS A 203 10.05 1.13 -9.85
C LYS A 203 11.41 1.03 -9.17
N TRP A 204 12.04 -0.16 -9.21
CA TRP A 204 13.38 -0.33 -8.65
C TRP A 204 14.38 0.59 -9.35
N ASP A 205 15.12 1.34 -8.57
CA ASP A 205 16.16 2.24 -9.05
C ASP A 205 17.28 2.27 -7.98
N GLU A 206 18.35 1.56 -8.25
CA GLU A 206 19.50 1.43 -7.34
C GLU A 206 20.16 2.79 -7.04
N LYS A 207 20.06 3.75 -7.96
CA LYS A 207 20.62 5.10 -7.79
C LYS A 207 19.95 5.90 -6.68
N LYS A 208 18.80 5.44 -6.18
CA LYS A 208 18.06 6.05 -5.05
C LYS A 208 18.44 5.46 -3.70
N ILE A 209 19.47 4.60 -3.67
CA ILE A 209 19.89 3.91 -2.46
C ILE A 209 21.32 4.38 -2.12
N THR A 210 21.50 4.86 -0.90
CA THR A 210 22.82 5.18 -0.36
C THR A 210 23.08 4.29 0.84
N TYR A 211 24.16 3.53 0.78
CA TYR A 211 24.63 2.71 1.90
C TYR A 211 25.66 3.49 2.71
N GLY A 212 25.45 3.61 4.01
CA GLY A 212 26.33 4.37 4.90
C GLY A 212 25.99 5.86 4.94
N ILE A 213 26.96 6.65 5.40
CA ILE A 213 26.87 8.12 5.48
C ILE A 213 27.49 8.68 4.20
N PRO A 214 26.76 9.52 3.43
CA PRO A 214 27.35 10.19 2.26
C PRO A 214 28.53 11.07 2.68
N GLU A 215 29.62 11.07 1.89
CA GLU A 215 30.77 12.00 2.04
C GLU A 215 30.41 13.39 1.54
#